data_670a0b19b968a239fc658c0ed358a221
#
_entry.id   670a0b19b968a239fc658c0ed358a221
#
_cell.length_a   1.000
_cell.length_b   1.000
_cell.length_c   1.000
_cell.angle_alpha   90.00
_cell.angle_beta   90.00
_cell.angle_gamma   90.00
#
_symmetry.space_group_name_H-M   'P 1'
#
loop_
_entity.id
_entity.type
_entity.pdbx_description
1 polymer ?
#
loop_
_entity_poly.entity_id
_entity_poly.type
_entity_poly.pdbx_seq_one_letter_code
_entity_poly.pdbx_strand_id
1 'polypeptide(L)'
;LSGLIYRSTHRIKGYECDITGEITLPSLVNLMMDLSGQQSDSLGNTNDQMSERGLSWIIVQYDMQIERMPHRGEEIILETEAMSYNRFFTYRRFRAYDESERLCVEVMTNFVMMDIETRKMVQIQKDLLTVYQAGEIRTMVRMQKPIQLEPENRKEQDFRVRYLDIDYNRHVNNAKYFDWIINTIDPKFIMDHQMTAVTIKYEKEVEYGNSITSVMSTKEAENGEIITAHRIMNGEDLACEAHMIWKKV
;
A
#
# COMPACT_ATOMS: atom_id res chain seq x y z
N LEU A 1 13.13 18.69 4.36
CA LEU A 1 12.74 18.23 5.69
C LEU A 1 12.68 16.72 5.64
N SER A 2 13.51 16.02 6.40
CA SER A 2 13.53 14.55 6.54
C SER A 2 13.22 14.21 7.99
N GLY A 3 12.37 13.21 8.20
CA GLY A 3 12.10 12.65 9.53
C GLY A 3 13.20 11.66 9.95
N LEU A 4 13.00 11.02 11.10
CA LEU A 4 13.88 9.94 11.54
C LEU A 4 13.73 8.74 10.61
N ILE A 5 14.86 8.24 10.14
CA ILE A 5 14.94 7.02 9.35
C ILE A 5 15.05 5.83 10.30
N TYR A 6 14.29 4.77 10.04
CA TYR A 6 14.41 3.48 10.71
C TYR A 6 14.66 2.38 9.69
N ARG A 7 15.62 1.50 9.96
CA ARG A 7 16.04 0.42 9.07
C ARG A 7 15.99 -0.94 9.77
N SER A 8 15.66 -1.97 9.02
CA SER A 8 15.78 -3.36 9.41
C SER A 8 16.13 -4.22 8.20
N THR A 9 16.77 -5.34 8.42
CA THR A 9 17.02 -6.33 7.36
C THR A 9 15.96 -7.43 7.41
N HIS A 10 15.62 -7.94 6.22
CA HIS A 10 14.70 -9.07 6.09
C HIS A 10 15.19 -10.02 5.00
N ARG A 11 15.25 -11.32 5.30
CA ARG A 11 15.51 -12.35 4.31
C ARG A 11 14.20 -12.88 3.74
N ILE A 12 13.99 -12.67 2.43
CA ILE A 12 12.78 -13.08 1.73
C ILE A 12 12.53 -14.58 1.84
N LYS A 13 11.35 -14.94 2.36
CA LYS A 13 10.94 -16.34 2.58
C LYS A 13 10.12 -16.85 1.41
N GLY A 14 10.12 -18.18 1.19
CA GLY A 14 9.39 -18.79 0.09
C GLY A 14 7.86 -18.55 0.14
N TYR A 15 7.28 -18.43 1.33
CA TYR A 15 5.84 -18.17 1.48
C TYR A 15 5.44 -16.70 1.23
N GLU A 16 6.42 -15.80 1.10
CA GLU A 16 6.22 -14.39 0.76
C GLU A 16 6.23 -14.16 -0.76
N CYS A 17 6.59 -15.19 -1.53
CA CYS A 17 6.81 -15.11 -2.97
C CYS A 17 5.68 -15.78 -3.75
N ASP A 18 5.54 -15.36 -5.00
CA ASP A 18 4.71 -16.02 -6.01
C ASP A 18 5.47 -17.16 -6.75
N ILE A 19 4.87 -17.67 -7.83
CA ILE A 19 5.42 -18.75 -8.63
C ILE A 19 6.70 -18.37 -9.40
N THR A 20 6.96 -17.09 -9.61
CA THR A 20 8.18 -16.57 -10.25
C THR A 20 9.35 -16.52 -9.26
N GLY A 21 9.06 -16.63 -7.97
CA GLY A 21 10.01 -16.48 -6.88
C GLY A 21 10.23 -15.03 -6.45
N GLU A 22 9.51 -14.08 -7.00
CA GLU A 22 9.49 -12.70 -6.57
C GLU A 22 8.58 -12.50 -5.34
N ILE A 23 8.96 -11.59 -4.44
CA ILE A 23 8.09 -11.22 -3.32
C ILE A 23 6.79 -10.63 -3.85
N THR A 24 5.65 -11.03 -3.27
CA THR A 24 4.35 -10.49 -3.67
C THR A 24 4.14 -9.07 -3.13
N LEU A 25 3.34 -8.24 -3.81
CA LEU A 25 2.97 -6.92 -3.31
C LEU A 25 2.34 -6.98 -1.91
N PRO A 26 1.39 -7.90 -1.61
CA PRO A 26 0.85 -8.05 -0.26
C PRO A 26 1.92 -8.31 0.80
N SER A 27 2.88 -9.19 0.51
CA SER A 27 3.97 -9.50 1.44
C SER A 27 4.88 -8.29 1.66
N LEU A 28 5.27 -7.59 0.60
CA LEU A 28 6.10 -6.40 0.68
C LEU A 28 5.43 -5.27 1.49
N VAL A 29 4.15 -5.00 1.22
CA VAL A 29 3.37 -3.99 1.95
C VAL A 29 3.26 -4.35 3.44
N ASN A 30 2.99 -5.63 3.76
CA ASN A 30 2.95 -6.08 5.14
C ASN A 30 4.29 -5.89 5.86
N LEU A 31 5.43 -6.21 5.22
CA LEU A 31 6.76 -5.96 5.78
C LEU A 31 7.02 -4.47 6.02
N MET A 32 6.62 -3.61 5.09
CA MET A 32 6.77 -2.16 5.23
C MET A 32 5.89 -1.59 6.36
N MET A 33 4.67 -2.09 6.50
CA MET A 33 3.78 -1.67 7.59
C MET A 33 4.28 -2.15 8.95
N ASP A 34 4.78 -3.38 9.04
CA ASP A 34 5.41 -3.92 10.26
C ASP A 34 6.65 -3.08 10.65
N LEU A 35 7.50 -2.72 9.68
CA LEU A 35 8.65 -1.83 9.91
C LEU A 35 8.23 -0.47 10.48
N SER A 36 7.12 0.09 9.98
CA SER A 36 6.54 1.33 10.52
C SER A 36 6.07 1.16 11.97
N GLY A 37 5.46 0.02 12.29
CA GLY A 37 5.09 -0.35 13.66
C GLY A 37 6.30 -0.44 14.57
N GLN A 38 7.35 -1.15 14.15
CA GLN A 38 8.62 -1.29 14.90
C GLN A 38 9.25 0.10 15.19
N GLN A 39 9.27 1.01 14.21
CA GLN A 39 9.72 2.38 14.45
C GLN A 39 8.86 3.07 15.51
N SER A 40 7.54 2.97 15.41
CA SER A 40 6.59 3.58 16.34
C SER A 40 6.81 3.07 17.77
N ASP A 41 6.95 1.76 17.94
CA ASP A 41 7.21 1.12 19.22
C ASP A 41 8.55 1.56 19.82
N SER A 42 9.60 1.65 18.99
CA SER A 42 10.92 2.11 19.42
C SER A 42 10.94 3.57 19.92
N LEU A 43 10.01 4.38 19.42
CA LEU A 43 9.83 5.79 19.79
C LEU A 43 8.78 5.98 20.91
N GLY A 44 8.19 4.90 21.43
CA GLY A 44 7.16 4.95 22.46
C GLY A 44 5.82 5.52 21.96
N ASN A 45 5.54 5.42 20.67
CA ASN A 45 4.29 5.88 20.05
C ASN A 45 3.51 4.67 19.49
N THR A 46 3.05 3.82 20.41
CA THR A 46 2.44 2.53 20.08
C THR A 46 0.99 2.65 19.59
N ASN A 47 0.53 1.61 18.91
CA ASN A 47 -0.88 1.51 18.50
C ASN A 47 -1.83 1.47 19.72
N ASP A 48 -1.40 0.90 20.86
CA ASP A 48 -2.20 0.86 22.09
C ASP A 48 -2.44 2.28 22.60
N GLN A 49 -1.42 3.14 22.62
CA GLN A 49 -1.57 4.55 23.01
C GLN A 49 -2.50 5.33 22.06
N MET A 50 -2.48 5.00 20.77
CA MET A 50 -3.43 5.57 19.80
C MET A 50 -4.86 5.14 20.13
N SER A 51 -5.07 3.85 20.39
CA SER A 51 -6.37 3.28 20.76
C SER A 51 -6.90 3.85 22.07
N GLU A 52 -6.05 4.05 23.08
CA GLU A 52 -6.41 4.69 24.36
C GLU A 52 -6.89 6.15 24.17
N ARG A 53 -6.40 6.83 23.14
CA ARG A 53 -6.87 8.17 22.75
C ARG A 53 -8.14 8.13 21.87
N GLY A 54 -8.66 6.93 21.56
CA GLY A 54 -9.79 6.76 20.63
C GLY A 54 -9.45 7.07 19.17
N LEU A 55 -8.15 6.97 18.80
CA LEU A 55 -7.63 7.33 17.48
C LEU A 55 -7.03 6.13 16.75
N SER A 56 -7.07 6.18 15.42
CA SER A 56 -6.44 5.21 14.54
C SER A 56 -5.83 5.88 13.32
N TRP A 57 -4.75 5.33 12.80
CA TRP A 57 -4.19 5.69 11.50
C TRP A 57 -4.89 4.92 10.39
N ILE A 58 -5.33 5.63 9.36
CA ILE A 58 -5.94 5.04 8.17
C ILE A 58 -5.07 5.39 6.97
N ILE A 59 -4.67 4.38 6.23
CA ILE A 59 -3.96 4.52 4.97
C ILE A 59 -4.95 4.98 3.90
N VAL A 60 -4.57 6.03 3.16
CA VAL A 60 -5.39 6.57 2.08
C VAL A 60 -4.87 6.10 0.72
N GLN A 61 -3.54 6.08 0.54
CA GLN A 61 -2.96 5.78 -0.76
C GLN A 61 -1.53 5.26 -0.63
N TYR A 62 -1.15 4.37 -1.57
CA TYR A 62 0.23 4.04 -1.89
C TYR A 62 0.54 4.45 -3.33
N ASP A 63 1.71 5.07 -3.54
CA ASP A 63 2.36 5.26 -4.83
C ASP A 63 3.70 4.54 -4.79
N MET A 64 3.87 3.53 -5.63
CA MET A 64 5.05 2.67 -5.66
C MET A 64 5.80 2.82 -6.97
N GLN A 65 7.13 2.91 -6.88
CA GLN A 65 8.07 2.81 -8.00
C GLN A 65 8.90 1.56 -7.80
N ILE A 66 8.96 0.71 -8.81
CA ILE A 66 9.57 -0.61 -8.75
C ILE A 66 10.65 -0.70 -9.81
N GLU A 67 11.90 -0.72 -9.38
CA GLU A 67 13.06 -1.00 -10.25
C GLU A 67 13.15 -2.50 -10.53
N ARG A 68 12.94 -3.30 -9.50
CA ARG A 68 12.77 -4.75 -9.52
C ARG A 68 12.09 -5.26 -8.26
N MET A 69 11.44 -6.39 -8.33
CA MET A 69 10.98 -7.10 -7.14
C MET A 69 12.11 -7.98 -6.57
N PRO A 70 12.34 -7.98 -5.24
CA PRO A 70 13.27 -8.90 -4.60
C PRO A 70 12.83 -10.36 -4.71
N HIS A 71 13.81 -11.29 -4.80
CA HIS A 71 13.54 -12.72 -4.95
C HIS A 71 13.72 -13.49 -3.64
N ARG A 72 13.14 -14.68 -3.62
CA ARG A 72 13.30 -15.66 -2.53
C ARG A 72 14.76 -15.87 -2.17
N GLY A 73 15.07 -15.74 -0.88
CA GLY A 73 16.41 -15.98 -0.34
C GLY A 73 17.31 -14.76 -0.33
N GLU A 74 16.96 -13.68 -1.06
CA GLU A 74 17.67 -12.41 -0.95
C GLU A 74 17.50 -11.84 0.47
N GLU A 75 18.53 -11.17 0.96
CA GLU A 75 18.45 -10.29 2.12
C GLU A 75 18.22 -8.87 1.62
N ILE A 76 17.19 -8.22 2.09
CA ILE A 76 16.86 -6.84 1.75
C ILE A 76 16.99 -5.94 2.97
N ILE A 77 17.34 -4.68 2.72
CA ILE A 77 17.31 -3.63 3.73
C ILE A 77 16.03 -2.84 3.53
N LEU A 78 15.16 -2.89 4.51
CA LEU A 78 13.92 -2.10 4.55
C LEU A 78 14.17 -0.81 5.32
N GLU A 79 13.67 0.30 4.78
CA GLU A 79 13.77 1.64 5.36
C GLU A 79 12.40 2.29 5.44
N THR A 80 12.11 2.95 6.54
CA THR A 80 10.91 3.80 6.68
C THR A 80 11.25 5.17 7.26
N GLU A 81 10.52 6.19 6.81
CA GLU A 81 10.68 7.58 7.20
C GLU A 81 9.35 8.31 7.23
N ALA A 82 8.92 8.82 8.40
CA ALA A 82 7.82 9.76 8.49
C ALA A 82 8.31 11.14 8.04
N MET A 83 8.04 11.51 6.78
CA MET A 83 8.65 12.68 6.14
C MET A 83 8.05 14.00 6.60
N SER A 84 6.73 14.12 6.50
CA SER A 84 6.03 15.39 6.76
C SER A 84 4.56 15.16 7.09
N TYR A 85 3.94 16.22 7.62
CA TYR A 85 2.50 16.23 7.88
C TYR A 85 1.92 17.64 7.69
N ASN A 86 0.62 17.69 7.43
CA ASN A 86 -0.18 18.91 7.50
C ASN A 86 -1.36 18.72 8.48
N ARG A 87 -2.36 19.56 8.40
CA ARG A 87 -3.50 19.51 9.32
C ARG A 87 -4.23 18.17 9.34
N PHE A 88 -4.28 17.43 8.20
CA PHE A 88 -5.09 16.22 8.05
C PHE A 88 -4.33 15.01 7.53
N PHE A 89 -3.19 15.21 6.88
CA PHE A 89 -2.43 14.14 6.26
C PHE A 89 -1.03 14.03 6.84
N THR A 90 -0.55 12.80 7.00
CA THR A 90 0.87 12.50 7.17
C THR A 90 1.39 11.78 5.94
N TYR A 91 2.66 11.96 5.65
CA TYR A 91 3.35 11.37 4.50
C TYR A 91 4.54 10.56 4.99
N ARG A 92 4.58 9.30 4.57
CA ARG A 92 5.62 8.36 4.93
C ARG A 92 6.20 7.74 3.68
N ARG A 93 7.51 7.56 3.68
CA ARG A 93 8.24 6.88 2.63
C ARG A 93 8.75 5.55 3.15
N PHE A 94 8.68 4.52 2.30
CA PHE A 94 9.34 3.25 2.49
C PHE A 94 10.24 2.96 1.32
N ARG A 95 11.33 2.26 1.58
CA ARG A 95 12.27 1.80 0.57
C ARG A 95 12.72 0.39 0.89
N ALA A 96 12.91 -0.40 -0.15
CA ALA A 96 13.58 -1.69 -0.10
C ALA A 96 14.83 -1.62 -0.95
N TYR A 97 15.97 -1.99 -0.36
CA TYR A 97 17.25 -2.05 -1.04
C TYR A 97 17.76 -3.49 -1.03
N ASP A 98 18.60 -3.85 -2.00
CA ASP A 98 19.35 -5.11 -1.96
C ASP A 98 20.55 -5.02 -1.01
N GLU A 99 21.30 -6.12 -0.86
CA GLU A 99 22.50 -6.20 -0.02
C GLU A 99 23.60 -5.21 -0.43
N SER A 100 23.59 -4.73 -1.68
CA SER A 100 24.52 -3.72 -2.21
C SER A 100 23.98 -2.29 -2.08
N GLU A 101 22.95 -2.07 -1.29
CA GLU A 101 22.23 -0.80 -1.12
C GLU A 101 21.66 -0.20 -2.43
N ARG A 102 21.41 -1.04 -3.45
CA ARG A 102 20.70 -0.59 -4.65
C ARG A 102 19.21 -0.61 -4.41
N LEU A 103 18.55 0.48 -4.77
CA LEU A 103 17.09 0.60 -4.62
C LEU A 103 16.38 -0.45 -5.47
N CYS A 104 15.47 -1.19 -4.84
CA CYS A 104 14.57 -2.14 -5.49
C CYS A 104 13.17 -1.56 -5.63
N VAL A 105 12.63 -1.01 -4.52
CA VAL A 105 11.27 -0.45 -4.48
C VAL A 105 11.26 0.80 -3.60
N GLU A 106 10.61 1.86 -4.07
CA GLU A 106 10.26 3.03 -3.24
C GLU A 106 8.75 3.17 -3.18
N VAL A 107 8.21 3.43 -2.00
CA VAL A 107 6.78 3.64 -1.77
C VAL A 107 6.57 4.95 -1.02
N MET A 108 5.77 5.82 -1.59
CA MET A 108 5.20 6.96 -0.90
C MET A 108 3.78 6.61 -0.45
N THR A 109 3.46 6.87 0.80
CA THR A 109 2.11 6.66 1.33
C THR A 109 1.66 7.85 2.14
N ASN A 110 0.35 8.07 2.19
CA ASN A 110 -0.26 9.04 3.07
C ASN A 110 -1.30 8.40 3.98
N PHE A 111 -1.41 8.95 5.17
CA PHE A 111 -2.37 8.53 6.19
C PHE A 111 -3.21 9.72 6.64
N VAL A 112 -4.39 9.41 7.14
CA VAL A 112 -5.22 10.32 7.91
C VAL A 112 -5.41 9.77 9.32
N MET A 113 -5.75 10.64 10.25
CA MET A 113 -6.15 10.27 11.60
C MET A 113 -7.67 10.18 11.68
N MET A 114 -8.17 9.08 12.23
CA MET A 114 -9.59 8.81 12.38
C MET A 114 -9.95 8.64 13.86
N ASP A 115 -11.05 9.22 14.27
CA ASP A 115 -11.71 8.90 15.53
C ASP A 115 -12.42 7.57 15.40
N ILE A 116 -12.11 6.64 16.30
CA ILE A 116 -12.57 5.22 16.22
C ILE A 116 -14.09 5.12 16.43
N GLU A 117 -14.66 5.95 17.33
CA GLU A 117 -16.08 5.89 17.68
C GLU A 117 -16.96 6.51 16.60
N THR A 118 -16.60 7.73 16.15
CA THR A 118 -17.40 8.48 15.17
C THR A 118 -17.10 8.11 13.72
N ARG A 119 -16.00 7.38 13.47
CA ARG A 119 -15.51 7.01 12.13
C ARG A 119 -15.27 8.21 11.23
N LYS A 120 -14.89 9.34 11.81
CA LYS A 120 -14.60 10.59 11.09
C LYS A 120 -13.12 10.92 11.12
N MET A 121 -12.64 11.47 10.01
CA MET A 121 -11.31 12.05 9.95
C MET A 121 -11.19 13.22 10.91
N VAL A 122 -10.12 13.25 11.71
CA VAL A 122 -9.81 14.30 12.67
C VAL A 122 -8.48 14.98 12.33
N GLN A 123 -8.23 16.11 12.95
CA GLN A 123 -6.94 16.80 12.79
C GLN A 123 -5.81 15.99 13.41
N ILE A 124 -4.67 16.00 12.74
CA ILE A 124 -3.45 15.38 13.23
C ILE A 124 -3.04 16.00 14.57
N GLN A 125 -2.84 15.14 15.56
CA GLN A 125 -2.26 15.54 16.85
C GLN A 125 -0.74 15.65 16.72
N LYS A 126 -0.21 16.87 16.81
CA LYS A 126 1.22 17.15 16.52
C LYS A 126 2.18 16.43 17.45
N ASP A 127 1.81 16.21 18.70
CA ASP A 127 2.62 15.50 19.69
C ASP A 127 2.95 14.07 19.24
N LEU A 128 2.02 13.40 18.54
CA LEU A 128 2.23 12.07 17.98
C LEU A 128 3.27 12.02 16.85
N LEU A 129 3.55 13.16 16.20
CA LEU A 129 4.49 13.24 15.09
C LEU A 129 5.85 13.83 15.47
N THR A 130 5.93 14.52 16.59
CA THR A 130 7.16 15.13 17.08
C THR A 130 8.27 14.10 17.30
N VAL A 131 7.91 12.91 17.79
CA VAL A 131 8.86 11.81 18.03
C VAL A 131 9.55 11.31 16.77
N TYR A 132 8.92 11.44 15.60
CA TYR A 132 9.50 11.08 14.31
C TYR A 132 10.34 12.20 13.68
N GLN A 133 10.38 13.39 14.27
CA GLN A 133 10.97 14.59 13.70
C GLN A 133 10.43 14.96 12.31
N ALA A 134 9.18 14.56 12.03
CA ALA A 134 8.52 14.82 10.76
C ALA A 134 8.29 16.33 10.56
N GLY A 135 8.49 16.80 9.32
CA GLY A 135 8.36 18.23 8.99
C GLY A 135 6.90 18.67 8.90
N GLU A 136 6.52 19.78 9.55
CA GLU A 136 5.22 20.40 9.33
C GLU A 136 5.20 21.16 7.99
N ILE A 137 4.20 20.89 7.14
CA ILE A 137 4.00 21.56 5.84
C ILE A 137 2.60 22.19 5.79
N ARG A 138 2.45 23.25 5.01
CA ARG A 138 1.16 23.96 4.86
C ARG A 138 0.32 23.42 3.71
N THR A 139 0.95 22.84 2.70
CA THR A 139 0.31 22.35 1.48
C THR A 139 0.25 20.83 1.47
N MET A 140 -0.66 20.27 0.69
CA MET A 140 -0.71 18.83 0.46
C MET A 140 0.44 18.41 -0.47
N VAL A 141 1.08 17.28 -0.16
CA VAL A 141 1.95 16.59 -1.14
C VAL A 141 1.05 15.98 -2.21
N ARG A 142 1.38 16.23 -3.46
CA ARG A 142 0.63 15.68 -4.59
C ARG A 142 0.94 14.19 -4.74
N MET A 143 -0.08 13.37 -4.52
CA MET A 143 -0.05 11.94 -4.81
C MET A 143 -0.53 11.68 -6.25
N GLN A 144 -0.15 10.54 -6.83
CA GLN A 144 -0.60 10.14 -8.16
C GLN A 144 -2.13 9.94 -8.15
N LYS A 145 -2.78 10.23 -9.27
CA LYS A 145 -4.20 9.90 -9.41
C LYS A 145 -4.33 8.51 -10.05
N PRO A 146 -5.16 7.62 -9.52
CA PRO A 146 -5.48 6.38 -10.20
C PRO A 146 -6.00 6.64 -11.62
N ILE A 147 -5.50 5.86 -12.57
CA ILE A 147 -5.96 5.92 -13.96
C ILE A 147 -7.34 5.26 -14.02
N GLN A 148 -8.27 5.89 -14.72
CA GLN A 148 -9.64 5.41 -14.84
C GLN A 148 -9.72 4.17 -15.71
N LEU A 149 -10.70 3.29 -15.41
CA LEU A 149 -11.02 2.14 -16.25
C LEU A 149 -11.42 2.59 -17.66
N GLU A 150 -10.88 1.91 -18.66
CA GLU A 150 -11.41 2.03 -20.01
C GLU A 150 -12.81 1.40 -20.09
N PRO A 151 -13.72 1.94 -20.93
CA PRO A 151 -15.06 1.38 -21.12
C PRO A 151 -15.04 -0.04 -21.72
N GLU A 152 -14.04 -0.30 -22.55
CA GLU A 152 -13.86 -1.53 -23.31
C GLU A 152 -12.92 -2.50 -22.60
N ASN A 153 -13.00 -3.78 -22.98
CA ASN A 153 -12.09 -4.85 -22.51
C ASN A 153 -12.04 -5.00 -20.99
N ARG A 154 -13.17 -4.83 -20.31
CA ARG A 154 -13.28 -5.05 -18.87
C ARG A 154 -13.31 -6.52 -18.54
N LYS A 155 -12.59 -6.89 -17.49
CA LYS A 155 -12.69 -8.19 -16.82
C LYS A 155 -13.19 -7.94 -15.40
N GLU A 156 -14.01 -8.86 -14.91
CA GLU A 156 -14.59 -8.78 -13.57
C GLU A 156 -14.41 -10.13 -12.87
N GLN A 157 -14.18 -10.08 -11.58
CA GLN A 157 -14.11 -11.25 -10.73
C GLN A 157 -14.67 -10.95 -9.36
N ASP A 158 -15.58 -11.81 -8.88
CA ASP A 158 -16.16 -11.69 -7.56
C ASP A 158 -15.32 -12.41 -6.52
N PHE A 159 -15.20 -11.77 -5.35
CA PHE A 159 -14.57 -12.32 -4.17
C PHE A 159 -15.45 -12.13 -2.95
N ARG A 160 -15.33 -13.04 -1.99
CA ARG A 160 -15.94 -12.89 -0.68
C ARG A 160 -14.86 -12.56 0.34
N VAL A 161 -15.09 -11.53 1.16
CA VAL A 161 -14.21 -11.18 2.26
C VAL A 161 -14.26 -12.28 3.32
N ARG A 162 -13.10 -12.91 3.57
CA ARG A 162 -12.94 -14.07 4.45
C ARG A 162 -12.46 -13.65 5.83
N TYR A 163 -12.55 -14.53 6.81
CA TYR A 163 -12.04 -14.31 8.15
C TYR A 163 -10.54 -13.93 8.16
N LEU A 164 -9.71 -14.60 7.34
CA LEU A 164 -8.28 -14.34 7.25
C LEU A 164 -7.91 -13.09 6.42
N ASP A 165 -8.86 -12.39 5.88
CA ASP A 165 -8.65 -11.09 5.23
C ASP A 165 -8.73 -9.94 6.24
N ILE A 166 -9.24 -10.22 7.46
CA ILE A 166 -9.39 -9.24 8.54
C ILE A 166 -8.14 -9.26 9.42
N ASP A 167 -7.58 -8.08 9.67
CA ASP A 167 -6.43 -7.89 10.55
C ASP A 167 -6.83 -7.74 12.04
N TYR A 168 -5.83 -7.56 12.89
CA TYR A 168 -6.06 -7.38 14.34
C TYR A 168 -6.81 -6.09 14.70
N ASN A 169 -6.83 -5.09 13.80
CA ASN A 169 -7.63 -3.87 13.94
C ASN A 169 -9.10 -4.09 13.59
N ARG A 170 -9.50 -5.32 13.21
CA ARG A 170 -10.84 -5.72 12.78
C ARG A 170 -11.29 -5.11 11.44
N HIS A 171 -10.33 -4.71 10.62
CA HIS A 171 -10.55 -4.18 9.27
C HIS A 171 -9.97 -5.15 8.25
N VAL A 172 -10.42 -5.08 7.02
CA VAL A 172 -9.74 -5.77 5.93
C VAL A 172 -8.32 -5.21 5.84
N ASN A 173 -7.32 -6.11 5.92
CA ASN A 173 -5.93 -5.73 5.76
C ASN A 173 -5.72 -5.08 4.38
N ASN A 174 -5.13 -3.89 4.34
CA ASN A 174 -4.92 -3.12 3.12
C ASN A 174 -4.16 -3.91 2.03
N ALA A 175 -3.28 -4.82 2.43
CA ALA A 175 -2.56 -5.69 1.51
C ALA A 175 -3.49 -6.67 0.76
N LYS A 176 -4.67 -7.01 1.32
CA LYS A 176 -5.63 -7.93 0.69
C LYS A 176 -6.27 -7.37 -0.59
N TYR A 177 -6.36 -6.06 -0.71
CA TYR A 177 -6.84 -5.44 -1.94
C TYR A 177 -5.93 -5.77 -3.13
N PHE A 178 -4.62 -5.90 -2.92
CA PHE A 178 -3.69 -6.36 -3.96
C PHE A 178 -3.95 -7.82 -4.36
N ASP A 179 -4.32 -8.71 -3.42
CA ASP A 179 -4.70 -10.08 -3.76
C ASP A 179 -5.87 -10.09 -4.75
N TRP A 180 -6.93 -9.31 -4.47
CA TRP A 180 -8.11 -9.25 -5.35
C TRP A 180 -7.79 -8.63 -6.71
N ILE A 181 -6.98 -7.57 -6.74
CA ILE A 181 -6.55 -6.90 -7.97
C ILE A 181 -5.74 -7.86 -8.84
N ILE A 182 -4.69 -8.47 -8.28
CA ILE A 182 -3.76 -9.34 -9.02
C ILE A 182 -4.47 -10.60 -9.52
N ASN A 183 -5.37 -11.19 -8.73
CA ASN A 183 -6.13 -12.37 -9.15
C ASN A 183 -7.14 -12.10 -10.29
N THR A 184 -7.41 -10.86 -10.63
CA THR A 184 -8.22 -10.49 -11.81
C THR A 184 -7.38 -10.43 -13.09
N ILE A 185 -6.05 -10.33 -12.97
CA ILE A 185 -5.10 -10.32 -14.10
C ILE A 185 -4.83 -11.77 -14.56
N ASP A 186 -4.66 -11.96 -15.86
CA ASP A 186 -4.28 -13.25 -16.41
C ASP A 186 -2.89 -13.68 -15.89
N PRO A 187 -2.72 -14.89 -15.31
CA PRO A 187 -1.42 -15.32 -14.79
C PRO A 187 -0.30 -15.34 -15.83
N LYS A 188 -0.63 -15.65 -17.10
CA LYS A 188 0.36 -15.61 -18.19
C LYS A 188 0.83 -14.18 -18.44
N PHE A 189 -0.08 -13.20 -18.36
CA PHE A 189 0.29 -11.78 -18.47
C PHE A 189 1.29 -11.40 -17.39
N ILE A 190 1.05 -11.79 -16.13
CA ILE A 190 1.94 -11.48 -14.99
C ILE A 190 3.33 -12.10 -15.22
N MET A 191 3.41 -13.35 -15.71
CA MET A 191 4.68 -14.04 -15.99
C MET A 191 5.46 -13.42 -17.16
N ASP A 192 4.77 -12.82 -18.14
CA ASP A 192 5.38 -12.24 -19.34
C ASP A 192 5.76 -10.74 -19.17
N HIS A 193 5.43 -10.13 -18.02
CA HIS A 193 5.60 -8.70 -17.79
C HIS A 193 6.16 -8.39 -16.39
N GLN A 194 7.01 -7.38 -16.33
CA GLN A 194 7.53 -6.84 -15.08
C GLN A 194 6.71 -5.61 -14.67
N MET A 195 6.25 -5.59 -13.43
CA MET A 195 5.59 -4.42 -12.84
C MET A 195 6.63 -3.34 -12.51
N THR A 196 6.38 -2.10 -12.93
CA THR A 196 7.30 -0.96 -12.73
C THR A 196 6.73 0.14 -11.84
N ALA A 197 5.40 0.23 -11.74
CA ALA A 197 4.75 1.18 -10.83
C ALA A 197 3.36 0.68 -10.41
N VAL A 198 2.95 1.09 -9.22
CA VAL A 198 1.61 0.84 -8.68
C VAL A 198 1.12 2.08 -7.97
N THR A 199 -0.11 2.47 -8.26
CA THR A 199 -0.88 3.42 -7.45
C THR A 199 -2.14 2.74 -6.98
N ILE A 200 -2.42 2.80 -5.68
CA ILE A 200 -3.67 2.30 -5.09
C ILE A 200 -4.21 3.32 -4.11
N LYS A 201 -5.49 3.69 -4.26
CA LYS A 201 -6.20 4.61 -3.39
C LYS A 201 -7.41 3.93 -2.78
N TYR A 202 -7.50 3.98 -1.46
CA TYR A 202 -8.61 3.43 -0.69
C TYR A 202 -9.68 4.51 -0.49
N GLU A 203 -10.95 4.16 -0.78
CA GLU A 203 -12.08 5.11 -0.72
C GLU A 203 -13.06 4.75 0.40
N LYS A 204 -13.50 3.49 0.45
CA LYS A 204 -14.41 2.98 1.47
C LYS A 204 -13.93 1.65 2.01
N GLU A 205 -14.18 1.43 3.28
CA GLU A 205 -13.90 0.15 3.92
C GLU A 205 -14.84 -0.95 3.42
N VAL A 206 -14.31 -2.16 3.44
CA VAL A 206 -15.03 -3.40 3.16
C VAL A 206 -15.03 -4.23 4.44
N GLU A 207 -16.15 -4.88 4.76
CA GLU A 207 -16.33 -5.63 5.99
C GLU A 207 -16.29 -7.14 5.77
N TYR A 208 -16.08 -7.89 6.86
CA TYR A 208 -16.16 -9.34 6.85
C TYR A 208 -17.49 -9.82 6.26
N GLY A 209 -17.40 -10.80 5.35
CA GLY A 209 -18.57 -11.42 4.71
C GLY A 209 -19.15 -10.64 3.54
N ASN A 210 -18.68 -9.40 3.26
CA ASN A 210 -19.09 -8.70 2.04
C ASN A 210 -18.69 -9.50 0.80
N SER A 211 -19.46 -9.36 -0.26
CA SER A 211 -19.10 -9.78 -1.61
C SER A 211 -18.63 -8.55 -2.37
N ILE A 212 -17.42 -8.61 -2.91
CA ILE A 212 -16.82 -7.52 -3.68
C ILE A 212 -16.55 -7.98 -5.11
N THR A 213 -16.60 -7.04 -6.04
CA THR A 213 -16.23 -7.28 -7.46
C THR A 213 -14.97 -6.49 -7.77
N SER A 214 -13.92 -7.20 -8.20
CA SER A 214 -12.71 -6.60 -8.77
C SER A 214 -12.92 -6.44 -10.28
N VAL A 215 -12.84 -5.21 -10.75
CA VAL A 215 -13.00 -4.83 -12.17
C VAL A 215 -11.68 -4.31 -12.69
N MET A 216 -11.23 -4.79 -13.84
CA MET A 216 -10.04 -4.27 -14.50
C MET A 216 -10.27 -3.95 -15.97
N SER A 217 -9.46 -3.05 -16.50
CA SER A 217 -9.26 -2.82 -17.93
C SER A 217 -7.78 -2.70 -18.25
N THR A 218 -7.42 -2.94 -19.51
CA THR A 218 -6.03 -2.87 -19.97
C THR A 218 -5.92 -1.86 -21.10
N LYS A 219 -4.85 -1.06 -21.07
CA LYS A 219 -4.51 -0.07 -22.09
C LYS A 219 -3.02 -0.12 -22.40
N GLU A 220 -2.65 -0.04 -23.65
CA GLU A 220 -1.27 0.18 -24.06
C GLU A 220 -1.01 1.69 -24.14
N ALA A 221 0.09 2.12 -23.53
CA ALA A 221 0.58 3.49 -23.58
C ALA A 221 1.43 3.75 -24.83
N GLU A 222 1.59 4.99 -25.22
CA GLU A 222 2.36 5.39 -26.43
C GLU A 222 3.82 4.94 -26.39
N ASN A 223 4.40 4.76 -25.20
CA ASN A 223 5.77 4.29 -24.99
C ASN A 223 5.90 2.74 -24.97
N GLY A 224 4.81 2.02 -25.27
CA GLY A 224 4.77 0.56 -25.27
C GLY A 224 4.62 -0.09 -23.89
N GLU A 225 4.46 0.69 -22.82
CA GLU A 225 4.08 0.18 -21.52
C GLU A 225 2.61 -0.25 -21.51
N ILE A 226 2.29 -1.25 -20.72
CA ILE A 226 0.90 -1.65 -20.52
C ILE A 226 0.42 -1.13 -19.17
N ILE A 227 -0.76 -0.54 -19.17
CA ILE A 227 -1.43 -0.04 -17.98
C ILE A 227 -2.62 -0.94 -17.70
N THR A 228 -2.69 -1.49 -16.50
CA THR A 228 -3.90 -2.12 -15.99
C THR A 228 -4.55 -1.18 -14.97
N ALA A 229 -5.80 -0.78 -15.22
CA ALA A 229 -6.59 0.04 -14.30
C ALA A 229 -7.60 -0.85 -13.59
N HIS A 230 -7.84 -0.59 -12.30
CA HIS A 230 -8.61 -1.46 -11.42
C HIS A 230 -9.57 -0.68 -10.53
N ARG A 231 -10.71 -1.31 -10.21
CA ARG A 231 -11.64 -0.90 -9.16
C ARG A 231 -12.08 -2.10 -8.34
N ILE A 232 -12.15 -1.92 -7.03
CA ILE A 232 -12.85 -2.85 -6.15
C ILE A 232 -14.17 -2.22 -5.75
N MET A 233 -15.27 -2.92 -6.11
CA MET A 233 -16.63 -2.48 -5.82
C MET A 233 -17.22 -3.34 -4.69
N ASN A 234 -17.89 -2.70 -3.74
CA ASN A 234 -18.75 -3.35 -2.73
C ASN A 234 -20.21 -2.97 -2.99
N GLY A 235 -20.88 -3.75 -3.84
CA GLY A 235 -22.13 -3.35 -4.43
C GLY A 235 -21.95 -2.11 -5.33
N GLU A 236 -22.65 -1.01 -5.02
CA GLU A 236 -22.52 0.27 -5.74
C GLU A 236 -21.38 1.15 -5.20
N ASP A 237 -20.82 0.81 -4.05
CA ASP A 237 -19.78 1.60 -3.39
C ASP A 237 -18.41 1.27 -3.96
N LEU A 238 -17.67 2.31 -4.30
CA LEU A 238 -16.25 2.21 -4.66
C LEU A 238 -15.42 2.04 -3.39
N ALA A 239 -14.79 0.88 -3.24
CA ALA A 239 -13.91 0.59 -2.11
C ALA A 239 -12.46 1.01 -2.39
N CYS A 240 -11.99 0.81 -3.63
CA CYS A 240 -10.61 1.07 -4.01
C CYS A 240 -10.49 1.34 -5.51
N GLU A 241 -9.59 2.26 -5.87
CA GLU A 241 -9.13 2.46 -7.25
C GLU A 241 -7.62 2.21 -7.30
N ALA A 242 -7.15 1.57 -8.37
CA ALA A 242 -5.72 1.35 -8.58
C ALA A 242 -5.34 1.36 -10.05
N HIS A 243 -4.05 1.54 -10.33
CA HIS A 243 -3.46 1.18 -11.61
C HIS A 243 -2.06 0.61 -11.42
N MET A 244 -1.65 -0.23 -12.35
CA MET A 244 -0.32 -0.81 -12.40
C MET A 244 0.28 -0.58 -13.78
N ILE A 245 1.58 -0.30 -13.84
CA ILE A 245 2.34 -0.10 -15.07
C ILE A 245 3.29 -1.27 -15.25
N TRP A 246 3.29 -1.84 -16.45
CA TRP A 246 4.02 -3.04 -16.80
C TRP A 246 4.90 -2.84 -18.01
N LYS A 247 6.06 -3.48 -18.00
CA LYS A 247 6.94 -3.64 -19.17
C LYS A 247 7.03 -5.09 -19.54
N LYS A 248 7.07 -5.39 -20.82
CA LYS A 248 7.31 -6.74 -21.29
C LYS A 248 8.75 -7.15 -20.96
N VAL A 249 8.91 -8.37 -20.45
CA VAL A 249 10.21 -8.99 -20.15
C VAL A 249 10.84 -9.56 -21.41
#